data_382bf051d4310060c19f4b47f55e0f0c
#
_entry.id   382bf051d4310060c19f4b47f55e0f0c
#
_cell.length_a   1.000
_cell.length_b   1.000
_cell.length_c   1.000
_cell.angle_alpha   90.00
_cell.angle_beta   90.00
_cell.angle_gamma   90.00
#
_symmetry.space_group_name_H-M   'P 1'
#
loop_
_entity.id
_entity.type
_entity.pdbx_description
1 polymer ?
#
loop_
_entity_poly.entity_id
_entity_poly.type
_entity_poly.pdbx_seq_one_letter_code
_entity_poly.pdbx_strand_id
1 'polypeptide(L)'
;MAYSDAYGQVYNVQTLIDHGARRCGKLAEELTSEQVLSARESLGFVLTNLINIGIQYWAIEKKVFGLTPENYIYTLPTGANDVLNALYRTMQRPNGSYTTSAGGTVAFVGDSNTATYCQQTSANGNISIDFGTNNPIYAGSIGLLPYIAGGGSGTWSLTLEYSTDGLSWSTLEDLGAVAVRDNEWIWTDINPGQSVQYYRVRAYSGTTLALREFWVGNMSQEITMSRLNRDDYTNLPNKNFTANQPYQFWFNRTVPDPQIYLWPVPSDPFVQMTVWYSKQIMNVGDLTDELQIPQRWYMAVVNMLAHQMSLELPAVDIARVTYLEQQAEKYLALAEAEERDKSPIYFAPNISVYTK
;
A
#
# COMPACT_ATOMS: atom_id res chain seq x y z
N MET A 1 22.11 -1.74 -34.11
CA MET A 1 20.87 -1.08 -33.72
C MET A 1 21.02 -0.68 -32.25
N ALA A 2 20.84 0.58 -31.94
CA ALA A 2 20.81 1.03 -30.54
C ALA A 2 19.43 0.67 -29.96
N TYR A 3 19.40 -0.17 -28.96
CA TYR A 3 18.19 -0.42 -28.17
C TYR A 3 18.11 0.68 -27.11
N SER A 4 16.92 1.25 -26.92
CA SER A 4 16.64 2.05 -25.75
C SER A 4 16.55 1.12 -24.53
N ASP A 5 17.31 1.37 -23.49
CA ASP A 5 17.23 0.63 -22.22
C ASP A 5 15.95 0.93 -21.43
N ALA A 6 15.04 1.75 -21.97
CA ALA A 6 13.76 2.07 -21.38
C ALA A 6 12.73 0.98 -21.68
N TYR A 7 12.36 0.20 -20.68
CA TYR A 7 11.36 -0.87 -20.79
C TYR A 7 9.91 -0.40 -20.68
N GLY A 8 9.66 0.87 -20.51
CA GLY A 8 8.32 1.44 -20.40
C GLY A 8 8.20 2.75 -21.15
N GLN A 9 7.23 2.86 -22.04
CA GLN A 9 6.83 4.12 -22.62
C GLN A 9 5.64 4.63 -21.81
N VAL A 10 5.82 5.76 -21.13
CA VAL A 10 4.76 6.43 -20.38
C VAL A 10 4.21 7.56 -21.24
N TYR A 11 2.90 7.68 -21.26
CA TYR A 11 2.22 8.74 -22.02
C TYR A 11 1.53 9.69 -21.04
N ASN A 12 1.70 10.99 -21.26
CA ASN A 12 0.96 12.00 -20.54
C ASN A 12 -0.49 12.09 -21.03
N VAL A 13 -1.35 12.70 -20.23
CA VAL A 13 -2.78 12.88 -20.52
C VAL A 13 -3.02 13.53 -21.86
N GLN A 14 -2.26 14.60 -22.19
CA GLN A 14 -2.37 15.28 -23.48
C GLN A 14 -2.12 14.35 -24.67
N THR A 15 -1.08 13.52 -24.59
CA THR A 15 -0.75 12.58 -25.67
C THR A 15 -1.89 11.56 -25.89
N LEU A 16 -2.54 11.10 -24.83
CA LEU A 16 -3.68 10.18 -24.94
C LEU A 16 -4.89 10.85 -25.58
N ILE A 17 -5.19 12.09 -25.22
CA ILE A 17 -6.25 12.89 -25.82
C ILE A 17 -5.97 13.14 -27.31
N ASP A 18 -4.74 13.48 -27.67
CA ASP A 18 -4.33 13.68 -29.06
C ASP A 18 -4.50 12.41 -29.89
N HIS A 19 -4.13 11.26 -29.33
CA HIS A 19 -4.36 9.97 -29.98
C HIS A 19 -5.85 9.62 -30.12
N GLY A 20 -6.66 9.95 -29.11
CA GLY A 20 -8.12 9.82 -29.16
C GLY A 20 -8.73 10.66 -30.29
N ALA A 21 -8.33 11.94 -30.36
CA ALA A 21 -8.78 12.86 -31.39
C ALA A 21 -8.45 12.40 -32.81
N ARG A 22 -7.21 11.95 -33.04
CA ARG A 22 -6.80 11.40 -34.36
C ARG A 22 -7.65 10.21 -34.77
N ARG A 23 -8.07 9.36 -33.84
CA ARG A 23 -8.98 8.22 -34.13
C ARG A 23 -10.39 8.69 -34.48
N CYS A 24 -10.83 9.81 -33.89
CA CYS A 24 -12.08 10.50 -34.29
C CYS A 24 -11.96 11.19 -35.65
N GLY A 25 -10.76 11.31 -36.25
CA GLY A 25 -10.49 11.98 -37.49
C GLY A 25 -10.29 13.49 -37.33
N LYS A 26 -9.91 13.93 -36.15
CA LYS A 26 -9.55 15.32 -35.83
C LYS A 26 -8.06 15.40 -35.53
N LEU A 27 -7.45 16.51 -35.90
CA LEU A 27 -6.10 16.85 -35.47
C LEU A 27 -6.16 17.44 -34.04
N ALA A 28 -5.11 17.29 -33.27
CA ALA A 28 -5.02 17.87 -31.93
C ALA A 28 -5.18 19.41 -31.94
N GLU A 29 -4.67 20.06 -33.01
CA GLU A 29 -4.73 21.51 -33.22
C GLU A 29 -6.16 22.01 -33.55
N GLU A 30 -7.05 21.10 -33.96
CA GLU A 30 -8.45 21.44 -34.28
C GLU A 30 -9.35 21.40 -33.03
N LEU A 31 -8.86 20.88 -31.92
CA LEU A 31 -9.61 20.82 -30.67
C LEU A 31 -9.62 22.18 -29.97
N THR A 32 -10.80 22.64 -29.60
CA THR A 32 -10.92 23.79 -28.70
C THR A 32 -10.49 23.44 -27.28
N SER A 33 -10.11 24.43 -26.49
CA SER A 33 -9.75 24.22 -25.06
C SER A 33 -10.88 23.55 -24.28
N GLU A 34 -12.13 23.85 -24.62
CA GLU A 34 -13.31 23.24 -23.99
C GLU A 34 -13.42 21.73 -24.34
N GLN A 35 -13.16 21.39 -25.60
CA GLN A 35 -13.14 19.98 -26.03
C GLN A 35 -12.00 19.18 -25.41
N VAL A 36 -10.85 19.79 -25.17
CA VAL A 36 -9.72 19.14 -24.45
C VAL A 36 -10.09 18.90 -22.98
N LEU A 37 -10.75 19.84 -22.32
CA LEU A 37 -11.25 19.67 -20.96
C LEU A 37 -12.30 18.56 -20.87
N SER A 38 -13.28 18.56 -21.80
CA SER A 38 -14.28 17.48 -21.89
C SER A 38 -13.63 16.11 -22.11
N ALA A 39 -12.63 16.02 -23.00
CA ALA A 39 -11.90 14.79 -23.25
C ALA A 39 -11.12 14.30 -21.99
N ARG A 40 -10.57 15.23 -21.21
CA ARG A 40 -9.93 14.92 -19.93
C ARG A 40 -10.94 14.34 -18.91
N GLU A 41 -12.12 14.94 -18.81
CA GLU A 41 -13.19 14.43 -17.95
C GLU A 41 -13.66 13.03 -18.41
N SER A 42 -13.85 12.84 -19.72
CA SER A 42 -14.21 11.57 -20.34
C SER A 42 -13.14 10.49 -20.08
N LEU A 43 -11.85 10.87 -20.07
CA LEU A 43 -10.78 9.96 -19.67
C LEU A 43 -10.94 9.52 -18.22
N GLY A 44 -11.30 10.42 -17.31
CA GLY A 44 -11.62 10.09 -15.91
C GLY A 44 -12.77 9.08 -15.79
N PHE A 45 -13.83 9.24 -16.58
CA PHE A 45 -14.94 8.26 -16.60
C PHE A 45 -14.51 6.91 -17.16
N VAL A 46 -13.69 6.87 -18.19
CA VAL A 46 -13.11 5.63 -18.74
C VAL A 46 -12.32 4.90 -17.67
N LEU A 47 -11.44 5.58 -16.94
CA LEU A 47 -10.63 4.98 -15.87
C LEU A 47 -11.50 4.47 -14.72
N THR A 48 -12.52 5.22 -14.32
CA THR A 48 -13.46 4.80 -13.29
C THR A 48 -14.25 3.55 -13.73
N ASN A 49 -14.63 3.49 -15.00
CA ASN A 49 -15.35 2.34 -15.54
C ASN A 49 -14.50 1.07 -15.59
N LEU A 50 -13.20 1.18 -15.84
CA LEU A 50 -12.27 0.04 -15.80
C LEU A 50 -12.28 -0.66 -14.44
N ILE A 51 -12.41 0.09 -13.34
CA ILE A 51 -12.51 -0.47 -11.99
C ILE A 51 -13.80 -1.26 -11.79
N ASN A 52 -14.90 -0.82 -12.42
CA ASN A 52 -16.20 -1.49 -12.30
C ASN A 52 -16.26 -2.80 -13.09
N ILE A 53 -15.43 -2.97 -14.11
CA ILE A 53 -15.41 -4.18 -14.96
C ILE A 53 -14.79 -5.37 -14.22
N GLY A 54 -13.81 -5.15 -13.33
CA GLY A 54 -13.18 -6.23 -12.59
C GLY A 54 -11.97 -5.83 -11.77
N ILE A 55 -11.31 -6.82 -11.19
CA ILE A 55 -10.08 -6.62 -10.42
C ILE A 55 -8.93 -6.45 -11.40
N GLN A 56 -8.27 -5.31 -11.34
CA GLN A 56 -7.04 -5.04 -12.06
C GLN A 56 -5.85 -5.41 -11.18
N TYR A 57 -5.09 -6.43 -11.54
CA TYR A 57 -3.95 -6.91 -10.73
C TYR A 57 -2.90 -5.84 -10.47
N TRP A 58 -2.69 -4.93 -11.41
CA TRP A 58 -1.77 -3.81 -11.25
C TRP A 58 -2.26 -2.70 -10.31
N ALA A 59 -3.55 -2.70 -9.96
CA ALA A 59 -4.14 -1.79 -8.99
C ALA A 59 -4.26 -2.41 -7.59
N ILE A 60 -3.68 -3.59 -7.35
CA ILE A 60 -3.65 -4.23 -6.05
C ILE A 60 -2.46 -3.69 -5.26
N GLU A 61 -2.73 -3.16 -4.09
CA GLU A 61 -1.71 -2.70 -3.16
C GLU A 61 -1.78 -3.46 -1.83
N LYS A 62 -0.64 -3.51 -1.16
CA LYS A 62 -0.49 -4.09 0.17
C LYS A 62 -0.32 -2.97 1.20
N LYS A 63 -1.05 -3.01 2.29
CA LYS A 63 -0.85 -2.14 3.45
C LYS A 63 -0.70 -2.97 4.71
N VAL A 64 0.29 -2.61 5.53
CA VAL A 64 0.51 -3.20 6.85
C VAL A 64 0.08 -2.20 7.91
N PHE A 65 -0.71 -2.67 8.87
CA PHE A 65 -1.18 -1.91 10.01
C PHE A 65 -0.63 -2.55 11.29
N GLY A 66 -0.08 -1.76 12.19
CA GLY A 66 0.09 -2.17 13.57
C GLY A 66 -1.26 -2.12 14.28
N LEU A 67 -1.59 -3.17 15.00
CA LEU A 67 -2.83 -3.21 15.75
C LEU A 67 -2.62 -2.54 17.11
N THR A 68 -3.50 -1.61 17.45
CA THR A 68 -3.52 -0.94 18.75
C THR A 68 -4.54 -1.67 19.63
N PRO A 69 -4.19 -2.03 20.87
CA PRO A 69 -5.14 -2.64 21.81
C PRO A 69 -6.42 -1.82 21.92
N GLU A 70 -7.55 -2.50 22.03
CA GLU A 70 -8.90 -1.94 22.15
C GLU A 70 -9.39 -1.16 20.91
N ASN A 71 -8.58 -0.99 19.87
CA ASN A 71 -9.02 -0.41 18.61
C ASN A 71 -9.43 -1.51 17.62
N TYR A 72 -10.65 -1.41 17.11
CA TYR A 72 -11.19 -2.37 16.13
C TYR A 72 -11.49 -1.73 14.77
N ILE A 73 -11.27 -0.44 14.62
CA ILE A 73 -11.54 0.31 13.38
C ILE A 73 -10.23 0.85 12.83
N TYR A 74 -9.91 0.47 11.59
CA TYR A 74 -8.72 0.95 10.90
C TYR A 74 -9.13 1.56 9.57
N THR A 75 -8.64 2.77 9.31
CA THR A 75 -8.90 3.47 8.04
C THR A 75 -7.91 3.01 6.98
N LEU A 76 -8.44 2.55 5.86
CA LEU A 76 -7.63 2.21 4.69
C LEU A 76 -7.21 3.48 3.95
N PRO A 77 -6.17 3.41 3.11
CA PRO A 77 -5.80 4.53 2.25
C PRO A 77 -6.97 4.99 1.39
N THR A 78 -7.07 6.31 1.22
CA THR A 78 -8.08 6.93 0.34
C THR A 78 -8.02 6.31 -1.06
N GLY A 79 -9.17 5.95 -1.59
CA GLY A 79 -9.26 5.25 -2.87
C GLY A 79 -9.20 3.72 -2.78
N ALA A 80 -9.12 3.12 -1.60
CA ALA A 80 -9.29 1.67 -1.46
C ALA A 80 -10.74 1.30 -1.80
N ASN A 81 -10.91 0.52 -2.88
CA ASN A 81 -12.23 0.15 -3.41
C ASN A 81 -12.77 -1.13 -2.80
N ASP A 82 -11.93 -2.14 -2.66
CA ASP A 82 -12.30 -3.41 -2.01
C ASP A 82 -11.08 -4.07 -1.35
N VAL A 83 -11.34 -4.84 -0.29
CA VAL A 83 -10.35 -5.67 0.39
C VAL A 83 -10.43 -7.08 -0.17
N LEU A 84 -9.35 -7.53 -0.79
CA LEU A 84 -9.25 -8.85 -1.38
C LEU A 84 -8.92 -9.90 -0.32
N ASN A 85 -7.95 -9.57 0.54
CA ASN A 85 -7.51 -10.44 1.61
C ASN A 85 -7.00 -9.61 2.79
N ALA A 86 -7.24 -10.09 3.99
CA ALA A 86 -6.69 -9.54 5.22
C ALA A 86 -6.12 -10.68 6.07
N LEU A 87 -4.90 -10.48 6.54
CA LEU A 87 -4.17 -11.45 7.34
C LEU A 87 -3.70 -10.78 8.62
N TYR A 88 -3.66 -11.50 9.70
CA TYR A 88 -2.92 -11.04 10.88
C TYR A 88 -1.56 -11.74 10.96
N ARG A 89 -0.57 -11.01 11.47
CA ARG A 89 0.79 -11.47 11.69
C ARG A 89 1.11 -11.43 13.16
N THR A 90 1.61 -12.53 13.68
CA THR A 90 2.29 -12.56 14.97
C THR A 90 3.78 -12.38 14.74
N MET A 91 4.42 -11.59 15.59
CA MET A 91 5.82 -11.23 15.44
C MET A 91 6.64 -11.83 16.59
N GLN A 92 7.80 -12.40 16.25
CA GLN A 92 8.77 -12.80 17.25
C GLN A 92 9.79 -11.67 17.44
N ARG A 93 10.01 -11.29 18.68
CA ARG A 93 11.05 -10.34 19.06
C ARG A 93 12.28 -11.09 19.55
N PRO A 94 13.37 -11.13 18.77
CA PRO A 94 14.63 -11.63 19.27
C PRO A 94 15.17 -10.72 20.38
N ASN A 95 15.83 -11.29 21.36
CA ASN A 95 16.47 -10.53 22.43
C ASN A 95 17.67 -9.74 21.88
N GLY A 96 17.74 -8.48 22.22
CA GLY A 96 18.85 -7.59 21.84
C GLY A 96 19.08 -6.48 22.88
N SER A 97 20.22 -5.86 22.84
CA SER A 97 20.59 -4.73 23.69
C SER A 97 20.39 -3.41 22.94
N TYR A 98 19.67 -2.50 23.53
CA TYR A 98 19.38 -1.20 22.90
C TYR A 98 20.37 -0.15 23.34
N THR A 99 20.76 0.73 22.39
CA THR A 99 21.62 1.90 22.65
C THR A 99 21.05 3.15 21.95
N THR A 100 21.39 4.32 22.46
CA THR A 100 21.00 5.60 21.89
C THR A 100 22.19 6.53 21.79
N SER A 101 22.27 7.30 20.70
CA SER A 101 23.36 8.29 20.51
C SER A 101 23.06 9.64 21.15
N ALA A 102 21.85 9.92 21.56
CA ALA A 102 21.37 11.26 21.94
C ALA A 102 20.63 11.30 23.28
N GLY A 103 21.02 10.43 24.22
CA GLY A 103 20.40 10.38 25.56
C GLY A 103 19.00 9.76 25.58
N GLY A 104 18.36 9.79 26.72
CA GLY A 104 17.09 9.14 26.98
C GLY A 104 17.23 7.77 27.63
N THR A 105 16.14 7.24 28.20
CA THR A 105 16.10 5.92 28.85
C THR A 105 15.83 4.84 27.81
N VAL A 106 16.87 4.38 27.14
CA VAL A 106 16.78 3.46 25.99
C VAL A 106 16.17 2.11 26.36
N ALA A 107 16.24 1.67 27.62
CA ALA A 107 15.62 0.43 28.05
C ALA A 107 14.10 0.36 27.77
N PHE A 108 13.45 1.50 27.69
CA PHE A 108 12.00 1.59 27.44
C PHE A 108 11.59 1.27 25.99
N VAL A 109 12.51 1.31 25.03
CA VAL A 109 12.16 0.97 23.64
C VAL A 109 12.14 -0.54 23.36
N GLY A 110 12.46 -1.34 24.37
CA GLY A 110 12.55 -2.77 24.28
C GLY A 110 11.85 -3.54 25.41
N ASP A 111 11.10 -2.85 26.26
CA ASP A 111 10.49 -3.45 27.46
C ASP A 111 9.10 -4.06 27.23
N SER A 112 8.60 -3.95 26.01
CA SER A 112 7.25 -4.41 25.61
C SER A 112 6.13 -3.71 26.37
N ASN A 113 6.38 -2.47 26.83
CA ASN A 113 5.43 -1.65 27.56
C ASN A 113 5.15 -0.35 26.77
N THR A 114 4.03 -0.29 26.09
CA THR A 114 3.64 0.87 25.27
C THR A 114 3.33 2.15 26.09
N ALA A 115 3.31 2.07 27.43
CA ALA A 115 3.15 3.25 28.28
C ALA A 115 4.47 3.99 28.56
N THR A 116 5.62 3.30 28.45
CA THR A 116 6.96 3.88 28.61
C THR A 116 7.49 4.41 27.28
N TYR A 117 8.47 5.31 27.32
CA TYR A 117 9.08 5.83 26.10
C TYR A 117 10.51 6.33 26.35
N CYS A 118 11.33 6.27 25.33
CA CYS A 118 12.65 6.91 25.27
C CYS A 118 12.55 8.16 24.40
N GLN A 119 12.80 9.31 24.99
CA GLN A 119 12.92 10.58 24.27
C GLN A 119 14.37 11.01 24.23
N GLN A 120 14.90 11.24 23.04
CA GLN A 120 16.23 11.79 22.86
C GLN A 120 16.27 13.27 23.27
N THR A 121 17.43 13.71 23.73
CA THR A 121 17.66 15.09 24.19
C THR A 121 18.16 16.01 23.08
N SER A 122 18.57 15.45 21.95
CA SER A 122 19.04 16.21 20.77
C SER A 122 18.49 15.62 19.46
N ALA A 123 18.42 16.48 18.45
CA ALA A 123 18.00 16.10 17.11
C ALA A 123 19.06 15.27 16.37
N ASN A 124 18.65 14.63 15.28
CA ASN A 124 19.49 13.82 14.38
C ASN A 124 20.20 12.64 15.07
N GLY A 125 19.64 12.15 16.16
CA GLY A 125 20.16 10.99 16.85
C GLY A 125 19.70 9.67 16.23
N ASN A 126 20.18 8.56 16.81
CA ASN A 126 19.76 7.22 16.43
C ASN A 126 19.47 6.37 17.67
N ILE A 127 18.62 5.35 17.47
CA ILE A 127 18.40 4.27 18.44
C ILE A 127 18.75 2.98 17.71
N SER A 128 19.64 2.17 18.29
CA SER A 128 20.11 0.92 17.71
C SER A 128 19.88 -0.26 18.64
N ILE A 129 19.76 -1.43 18.03
CA ILE A 129 19.70 -2.72 18.70
C ILE A 129 20.90 -3.57 18.28
N ASP A 130 21.54 -4.21 19.25
CA ASP A 130 22.63 -5.18 19.10
C ASP A 130 22.14 -6.56 19.52
N PHE A 131 22.15 -7.52 18.62
CA PHE A 131 21.78 -8.92 18.89
C PHE A 131 22.93 -9.77 19.39
N GLY A 132 24.14 -9.19 19.48
CA GLY A 132 25.35 -9.88 19.91
C GLY A 132 26.07 -10.61 18.76
N THR A 133 27.37 -10.72 18.90
CA THR A 133 28.28 -11.26 17.86
C THR A 133 27.96 -12.70 17.46
N ASN A 134 27.42 -13.49 18.39
CA ASN A 134 27.10 -14.91 18.16
C ASN A 134 25.66 -15.13 17.72
N ASN A 135 24.86 -14.08 17.56
CA ASN A 135 23.44 -14.19 17.24
C ASN A 135 22.96 -13.15 16.21
N PRO A 136 23.67 -13.02 15.08
CA PRO A 136 23.19 -12.14 14.02
C PRO A 136 21.86 -12.65 13.49
N ILE A 137 20.90 -11.76 13.27
CA ILE A 137 19.58 -12.12 12.77
C ILE A 137 19.36 -11.62 11.36
N TYR A 138 18.54 -12.34 10.61
CA TYR A 138 17.96 -11.87 9.36
C TYR A 138 16.59 -11.30 9.69
N ALA A 139 16.52 -9.98 9.90
CA ALA A 139 15.24 -9.34 10.19
C ALA A 139 14.47 -9.09 8.91
N GLY A 140 13.20 -9.45 8.88
CA GLY A 140 12.29 -9.22 7.77
C GLY A 140 11.39 -8.01 7.97
N SER A 141 11.35 -7.43 9.19
CA SER A 141 10.51 -6.27 9.47
C SER A 141 11.08 -5.43 10.61
N ILE A 142 10.84 -4.12 10.53
CA ILE A 142 11.14 -3.14 11.59
C ILE A 142 9.85 -2.42 11.94
N GLY A 143 9.59 -2.26 13.24
CA GLY A 143 8.48 -1.51 13.80
C GLY A 143 8.95 -0.37 14.69
N LEU A 144 8.36 0.80 14.53
CA LEU A 144 8.57 1.98 15.34
C LEU A 144 7.23 2.39 15.96
N LEU A 145 7.18 2.53 17.28
CA LEU A 145 6.01 3.07 17.97
C LEU A 145 6.34 4.46 18.49
N PRO A 146 5.91 5.53 17.80
CA PRO A 146 6.22 6.89 18.19
C PRO A 146 5.59 7.31 19.52
N TYR A 147 6.28 8.20 20.23
CA TYR A 147 5.73 9.00 21.30
C TYR A 147 5.69 10.47 20.88
N ILE A 148 4.53 11.11 21.01
CA ILE A 148 4.36 12.55 20.79
C ILE A 148 3.70 13.15 22.02
N ALA A 149 4.39 14.09 22.66
CA ALA A 149 3.88 14.74 23.86
C ALA A 149 2.52 15.40 23.60
N GLY A 150 1.55 15.10 24.45
CA GLY A 150 0.18 15.63 24.31
C GLY A 150 -0.71 14.84 23.33
N GLY A 151 -0.24 13.72 22.77
CA GLY A 151 -1.08 12.85 21.94
C GLY A 151 -1.44 13.49 20.60
N GLY A 152 -0.46 13.78 19.78
CA GLY A 152 -0.65 14.47 18.50
C GLY A 152 -0.08 13.72 17.32
N SER A 153 0.16 14.48 16.26
CA SER A 153 0.83 14.02 15.04
C SER A 153 2.01 14.94 14.70
N GLY A 154 2.94 14.41 13.94
CA GLY A 154 4.12 15.14 13.46
C GLY A 154 4.67 14.56 12.19
N THR A 155 5.78 15.09 11.73
CA THR A 155 6.54 14.55 10.60
C THR A 155 7.97 14.34 11.05
N TRP A 156 8.47 13.12 10.83
CA TRP A 156 9.85 12.75 11.14
C TRP A 156 10.59 12.36 9.88
N SER A 157 11.85 12.77 9.76
CA SER A 157 12.73 12.31 8.69
C SER A 157 13.58 11.15 9.21
N LEU A 158 13.37 9.95 8.66
CA LEU A 158 13.90 8.70 9.20
C LEU A 158 14.60 7.87 8.13
N THR A 159 15.71 7.23 8.52
CA THR A 159 16.38 6.19 7.73
C THR A 159 16.56 4.95 8.61
N LEU A 160 16.28 3.79 8.04
CA LEU A 160 16.56 2.49 8.62
C LEU A 160 17.90 1.98 8.11
N GLU A 161 18.77 1.56 9.01
CA GLU A 161 20.15 1.15 8.69
C GLU A 161 20.51 -0.15 9.42
N TYR A 162 21.51 -0.85 8.87
CA TYR A 162 22.09 -2.05 9.48
C TYR A 162 23.61 -2.02 9.47
N SER A 163 24.21 -2.83 10.33
CA SER A 163 25.67 -3.00 10.40
C SER A 163 26.04 -4.39 10.89
N THR A 164 27.19 -4.87 10.44
CA THR A 164 27.80 -6.11 10.92
C THR A 164 28.83 -5.88 12.02
N ASP A 165 29.39 -4.67 12.12
CA ASP A 165 30.48 -4.29 13.02
C ASP A 165 30.12 -3.18 14.03
N GLY A 166 28.94 -2.58 13.89
CA GLY A 166 28.50 -1.44 14.70
C GLY A 166 29.19 -0.11 14.36
N LEU A 167 30.13 -0.10 13.41
CA LEU A 167 30.89 1.07 13.00
C LEU A 167 30.48 1.57 11.61
N SER A 168 30.41 0.65 10.66
CA SER A 168 30.03 0.93 9.26
C SER A 168 28.56 0.61 9.07
N TRP A 169 27.76 1.59 8.60
CA TRP A 169 26.32 1.45 8.46
C TRP A 169 25.88 1.53 7.01
N SER A 170 25.03 0.61 6.63
CA SER A 170 24.38 0.57 5.32
C SER A 170 22.91 0.88 5.44
N THR A 171 22.38 1.66 4.51
CA THR A 171 20.96 1.98 4.47
C THR A 171 20.15 0.75 4.03
N LEU A 172 19.14 0.40 4.80
CA LEU A 172 18.10 -0.57 4.42
C LEU A 172 16.99 0.10 3.63
N GLU A 173 16.48 1.19 4.21
CA GLU A 173 15.34 1.94 3.68
C GLU A 173 15.48 3.39 4.10
N ASP A 174 15.32 4.32 3.18
CA ASP A 174 15.14 5.73 3.50
C ASP A 174 13.63 6.03 3.47
N LEU A 175 13.05 6.16 4.65
CA LEU A 175 11.64 6.45 4.81
C LEU A 175 11.29 7.89 4.42
N GLY A 176 12.28 8.76 4.30
CA GLY A 176 12.07 10.17 4.03
C GLY A 176 11.30 10.87 5.15
N ALA A 177 10.44 11.79 4.77
CA ALA A 177 9.54 12.50 5.70
C ALA A 177 8.28 11.66 5.94
N VAL A 178 8.20 11.01 7.09
CA VAL A 178 7.09 10.15 7.51
C VAL A 178 6.15 10.90 8.42
N ALA A 179 4.85 10.84 8.12
CA ALA A 179 3.82 11.28 9.05
C ALA A 179 3.73 10.30 10.22
N VAL A 180 3.87 10.80 11.42
CA VAL A 180 3.84 10.01 12.67
C VAL A 180 2.69 10.47 13.56
N ARG A 181 2.11 9.53 14.29
CA ARG A 181 1.10 9.81 15.31
C ARG A 181 1.48 9.12 16.61
N ASP A 182 1.07 9.74 17.72
CA ASP A 182 1.31 9.16 19.04
C ASP A 182 0.66 7.78 19.14
N ASN A 183 1.44 6.81 19.62
CA ASN A 183 0.99 5.43 19.85
C ASN A 183 0.44 4.70 18.60
N GLU A 184 0.86 5.10 17.40
CA GLU A 184 0.52 4.43 16.14
C GLU A 184 1.77 3.81 15.50
N TRP A 185 1.74 2.49 15.26
CA TRP A 185 2.87 1.78 14.71
C TRP A 185 3.19 2.19 13.28
N ILE A 186 4.47 2.36 13.01
CA ILE A 186 5.05 2.44 11.67
C ILE A 186 5.79 1.15 11.42
N TRP A 187 5.31 0.34 10.49
CA TRP A 187 5.92 -0.94 10.12
C TRP A 187 6.51 -0.85 8.73
N THR A 188 7.73 -1.40 8.58
CA THR A 188 8.43 -1.50 7.31
C THR A 188 8.97 -2.90 7.16
N ASP A 189 8.58 -3.58 6.06
CA ASP A 189 9.18 -4.85 5.67
C ASP A 189 10.55 -4.53 5.07
N ILE A 190 11.59 -5.23 5.51
CA ILE A 190 12.99 -5.01 5.13
C ILE A 190 13.63 -6.27 4.57
N ASN A 191 14.70 -6.10 3.81
CA ASN A 191 15.52 -7.20 3.31
C ASN A 191 17.02 -6.84 3.42
N PRO A 192 17.71 -7.22 4.48
CA PRO A 192 19.13 -6.94 4.65
C PRO A 192 20.04 -7.79 3.75
N GLY A 193 19.51 -8.79 3.03
CA GLY A 193 20.26 -9.70 2.16
C GLY A 193 21.13 -10.72 2.92
N GLN A 194 21.37 -10.52 4.21
CA GLN A 194 22.19 -11.38 5.08
C GLN A 194 21.78 -11.23 6.55
N SER A 195 22.20 -12.16 7.40
CA SER A 195 22.07 -11.98 8.85
C SER A 195 23.07 -10.95 9.34
N VAL A 196 22.62 -9.97 10.13
CA VAL A 196 23.42 -8.88 10.66
C VAL A 196 23.22 -8.73 12.17
N GLN A 197 24.24 -8.16 12.83
CA GLN A 197 24.23 -8.00 14.27
C GLN A 197 23.47 -6.75 14.71
N TYR A 198 23.58 -5.65 13.96
CA TYR A 198 23.07 -4.36 14.39
C TYR A 198 22.03 -3.82 13.43
N TYR A 199 20.95 -3.26 13.98
CA TYR A 199 19.96 -2.45 13.27
C TYR A 199 19.76 -1.14 14.00
N ARG A 200 19.48 -0.07 13.26
CA ARG A 200 19.12 1.21 13.88
C ARG A 200 18.09 1.99 13.07
N VAL A 201 17.34 2.81 13.78
CA VAL A 201 16.62 3.94 13.20
C VAL A 201 17.44 5.19 13.44
N ARG A 202 17.68 5.96 12.40
CA ARG A 202 18.38 7.23 12.44
C ARG A 202 17.46 8.36 12.03
N ALA A 203 17.42 9.41 12.83
CA ALA A 203 16.75 10.64 12.48
C ALA A 203 17.68 11.60 11.75
N TYR A 204 17.13 12.45 10.89
CA TYR A 204 17.84 13.52 10.21
C TYR A 204 16.93 14.75 10.03
N SER A 205 17.43 15.81 9.38
CA SER A 205 16.67 17.06 9.14
C SER A 205 16.06 17.70 10.39
N GLY A 206 16.78 17.64 11.52
CA GLY A 206 16.32 18.27 12.77
C GLY A 206 15.32 17.44 13.57
N THR A 207 15.00 16.23 13.15
CA THR A 207 14.10 15.33 13.88
C THR A 207 14.72 14.86 15.21
N THR A 208 13.95 14.93 16.29
CA THR A 208 14.30 14.34 17.60
C THR A 208 13.44 13.09 17.81
N LEU A 209 14.08 11.95 17.98
CA LEU A 209 13.36 10.68 18.18
C LEU A 209 12.75 10.63 19.59
N ALA A 210 11.51 10.19 19.62
CA ALA A 210 10.83 9.79 20.84
C ALA A 210 10.02 8.53 20.55
N LEU A 211 10.48 7.37 21.04
CA LEU A 211 9.89 6.06 20.74
C LEU A 211 9.41 5.40 22.03
N ARG A 212 8.23 4.82 21.98
CA ARG A 212 7.73 3.87 22.99
C ARG A 212 8.37 2.52 22.80
N GLU A 213 8.40 2.04 21.51
CA GLU A 213 9.00 0.77 21.17
C GLU A 213 9.79 0.88 19.86
N PHE A 214 10.92 0.18 19.83
CA PHE A 214 11.69 -0.12 18.62
C PHE A 214 11.80 -1.61 18.47
N TRP A 215 11.08 -2.14 17.50
CA TRP A 215 11.00 -3.57 17.27
C TRP A 215 11.75 -3.94 15.99
N VAL A 216 12.57 -5.00 16.06
CA VAL A 216 13.30 -5.57 14.91
C VAL A 216 13.18 -7.07 15.00
N GLY A 217 12.76 -7.73 13.94
CA GLY A 217 12.64 -9.17 13.96
C GLY A 217 11.97 -9.75 12.73
N ASN A 218 11.51 -10.99 12.88
CA ASN A 218 10.84 -11.72 11.83
C ASN A 218 9.36 -11.95 12.17
N MET A 219 8.57 -12.03 11.13
CA MET A 219 7.23 -12.58 11.20
C MET A 219 7.30 -14.04 11.66
N SER A 220 6.49 -14.40 12.65
CA SER A 220 6.42 -15.77 13.12
C SER A 220 5.32 -16.57 12.40
N GLN A 221 4.17 -15.96 12.19
CA GLN A 221 3.04 -16.58 11.54
C GLN A 221 2.15 -15.55 10.85
N GLU A 222 1.61 -15.92 9.70
CA GLU A 222 0.64 -15.12 8.94
C GLU A 222 -0.61 -15.97 8.70
N ILE A 223 -1.74 -15.52 9.22
CA ILE A 223 -3.01 -16.27 9.19
C ILE A 223 -4.10 -15.41 8.58
N THR A 224 -4.80 -15.96 7.59
CA THR A 224 -5.90 -15.29 6.90
C THR A 224 -7.10 -15.10 7.82
N MET A 225 -7.64 -13.88 7.84
CA MET A 225 -8.89 -13.56 8.51
C MET A 225 -10.09 -13.81 7.59
N SER A 226 -11.20 -14.27 8.15
CA SER A 226 -12.45 -14.47 7.42
C SER A 226 -13.18 -13.15 7.20
N ARG A 227 -13.65 -12.92 5.98
CA ARG A 227 -14.45 -11.74 5.65
C ARG A 227 -15.90 -11.93 6.11
N LEU A 228 -16.41 -10.96 6.84
CA LEU A 228 -17.84 -10.87 7.20
C LEU A 228 -18.57 -9.96 6.22
N ASN A 229 -19.82 -10.27 5.95
CA ASN A 229 -20.72 -9.32 5.33
C ASN A 229 -21.28 -8.33 6.39
N ARG A 230 -21.99 -7.30 5.97
CA ARG A 230 -22.56 -6.29 6.86
C ARG A 230 -23.51 -6.89 7.90
N ASP A 231 -24.36 -7.80 7.47
CA ASP A 231 -25.40 -8.36 8.32
C ASP A 231 -24.79 -9.30 9.36
N ASP A 232 -23.82 -10.12 8.98
CA ASP A 232 -23.07 -10.97 9.91
C ASP A 232 -22.36 -10.15 10.97
N TYR A 233 -21.68 -9.06 10.57
CA TYR A 233 -21.03 -8.17 11.52
C TYR A 233 -22.03 -7.48 12.45
N THR A 234 -23.19 -7.05 11.92
CA THR A 234 -24.24 -6.38 12.70
C THR A 234 -24.84 -7.32 13.74
N ASN A 235 -24.97 -8.60 13.40
CA ASN A 235 -25.57 -9.64 14.25
C ASN A 235 -24.60 -10.19 15.30
N LEU A 236 -23.32 -9.78 15.33
CA LEU A 236 -22.40 -10.20 16.38
C LEU A 236 -22.93 -9.82 17.76
N PRO A 237 -23.06 -10.77 18.69
CA PRO A 237 -23.69 -10.53 19.99
C PRO A 237 -22.88 -9.61 20.91
N ASN A 238 -21.56 -9.64 20.79
CA ASN A 238 -20.66 -8.77 21.53
C ASN A 238 -19.54 -8.25 20.59
N LYS A 239 -19.69 -7.00 20.14
CA LYS A 239 -18.70 -6.35 19.27
C LYS A 239 -17.43 -5.93 19.99
N ASN A 240 -17.49 -5.77 21.32
CA ASN A 240 -16.37 -5.38 22.17
C ASN A 240 -15.66 -6.61 22.77
N PHE A 241 -15.96 -7.80 22.28
CA PHE A 241 -15.22 -9.00 22.72
C PHE A 241 -13.76 -8.88 22.32
N THR A 242 -12.85 -8.96 23.29
CA THR A 242 -11.41 -8.84 23.10
C THR A 242 -10.74 -10.21 23.03
N ALA A 243 -9.75 -10.34 22.17
CA ALA A 243 -8.85 -11.47 22.10
C ALA A 243 -7.46 -11.01 21.65
N ASN A 244 -6.43 -11.84 21.87
CA ASN A 244 -5.08 -11.50 21.43
C ASN A 244 -5.00 -11.22 19.93
N GLN A 245 -5.84 -11.88 19.14
CA GLN A 245 -5.79 -11.85 17.69
C GLN A 245 -7.18 -11.73 17.11
N PRO A 246 -7.38 -10.91 16.08
CA PRO A 246 -8.63 -10.86 15.31
C PRO A 246 -8.71 -12.07 14.36
N TYR A 247 -9.91 -12.61 14.16
CA TYR A 247 -10.15 -13.76 13.26
C TYR A 247 -10.99 -13.38 12.06
N GLN A 248 -11.75 -12.29 12.16
CA GLN A 248 -12.71 -11.88 11.18
C GLN A 248 -12.61 -10.38 10.95
N PHE A 249 -13.00 -9.95 9.77
CA PHE A 249 -13.08 -8.54 9.45
C PHE A 249 -14.30 -8.23 8.60
N TRP A 250 -14.82 -7.02 8.76
CA TRP A 250 -15.81 -6.44 7.88
C TRP A 250 -15.25 -5.18 7.22
N PHE A 251 -15.38 -5.10 5.89
CA PHE A 251 -14.96 -3.94 5.12
C PHE A 251 -16.15 -3.01 4.87
N ASN A 252 -16.06 -1.78 5.37
CA ASN A 252 -17.05 -0.73 5.19
C ASN A 252 -16.56 0.27 4.14
N ARG A 253 -17.29 0.32 3.01
CA ARG A 253 -16.99 1.17 1.85
C ARG A 253 -17.46 2.61 2.07
N THR A 254 -17.01 3.27 3.13
CA THR A 254 -17.30 4.69 3.36
C THR A 254 -16.46 5.57 2.43
N VAL A 255 -17.02 6.69 2.02
CA VAL A 255 -16.34 7.70 1.20
C VAL A 255 -16.16 8.95 2.05
N PRO A 256 -14.98 9.60 2.07
CA PRO A 256 -13.78 9.31 1.26
C PRO A 256 -12.88 8.21 1.83
N ASP A 257 -13.00 7.88 3.10
CA ASP A 257 -12.06 7.03 3.82
C ASP A 257 -12.72 5.69 4.18
N PRO A 258 -12.48 4.63 3.40
CA PRO A 258 -13.00 3.30 3.69
C PRO A 258 -12.36 2.72 4.95
N GLN A 259 -13.12 1.90 5.68
CA GLN A 259 -12.73 1.37 6.97
C GLN A 259 -12.83 -0.15 7.02
N ILE A 260 -11.92 -0.75 7.76
CA ILE A 260 -11.96 -2.16 8.12
C ILE A 260 -12.25 -2.31 9.61
N TYR A 261 -13.24 -3.14 9.92
CA TYR A 261 -13.65 -3.45 11.28
C TYR A 261 -13.17 -4.85 11.63
N LEU A 262 -12.47 -4.98 12.73
CA LEU A 262 -11.92 -6.25 13.20
C LEU A 262 -12.79 -6.87 14.29
N TRP A 263 -12.86 -8.20 14.30
CA TRP A 263 -13.49 -8.95 15.37
C TRP A 263 -12.74 -10.30 15.58
N PRO A 264 -12.45 -10.69 16.84
CA PRO A 264 -12.49 -9.89 18.08
C PRO A 264 -11.62 -8.64 18.03
N VAL A 265 -11.86 -7.73 18.99
CA VAL A 265 -11.02 -6.55 19.18
C VAL A 265 -9.63 -7.00 19.65
N PRO A 266 -8.54 -6.60 18.98
CA PRO A 266 -7.20 -7.02 19.36
C PRO A 266 -6.80 -6.45 20.73
N SER A 267 -6.18 -7.26 21.58
CA SER A 267 -5.63 -6.86 22.87
C SER A 267 -4.10 -6.87 22.90
N ASP A 268 -3.45 -7.54 21.93
CA ASP A 268 -1.99 -7.61 21.83
C ASP A 268 -1.46 -6.47 20.95
N PRO A 269 -0.57 -5.60 21.48
CA PRO A 269 0.01 -4.50 20.72
C PRO A 269 1.06 -4.94 19.67
N PHE A 270 1.52 -6.18 19.72
CA PHE A 270 2.57 -6.70 18.83
C PHE A 270 2.03 -7.54 17.67
N VAL A 271 0.75 -7.47 17.42
CA VAL A 271 0.11 -8.08 16.25
C VAL A 271 -0.02 -7.05 15.15
N GLN A 272 0.23 -7.47 13.92
CA GLN A 272 0.02 -6.68 12.71
C GLN A 272 -1.15 -7.21 11.90
N MET A 273 -1.76 -6.34 11.13
CA MET A 273 -2.69 -6.71 10.07
C MET A 273 -2.09 -6.33 8.71
N THR A 274 -2.03 -7.29 7.81
CA THR A 274 -1.70 -7.05 6.41
C THR A 274 -2.98 -7.09 5.59
N VAL A 275 -3.23 -6.05 4.82
CA VAL A 275 -4.40 -5.95 3.94
C VAL A 275 -3.95 -5.83 2.50
N TRP A 276 -4.47 -6.71 1.65
CA TRP A 276 -4.38 -6.58 0.20
C TRP A 276 -5.69 -6.00 -0.30
N TYR A 277 -5.61 -4.87 -0.96
CA TYR A 277 -6.79 -4.14 -1.42
C TYR A 277 -6.63 -3.67 -2.86
N SER A 278 -7.75 -3.55 -3.56
CA SER A 278 -7.80 -2.90 -4.87
C SER A 278 -7.91 -1.40 -4.67
N LYS A 279 -7.04 -0.66 -5.33
CA LYS A 279 -7.02 0.80 -5.30
C LYS A 279 -7.76 1.36 -6.50
N GLN A 280 -8.47 2.43 -6.29
CA GLN A 280 -9.02 3.23 -7.39
C GLN A 280 -7.87 3.80 -8.20
N ILE A 281 -7.97 3.72 -9.53
CA ILE A 281 -7.04 4.38 -10.43
C ILE A 281 -7.09 5.87 -10.13
N MET A 282 -5.93 6.49 -9.98
CA MET A 282 -5.85 7.90 -9.59
C MET A 282 -6.60 8.80 -10.56
N ASN A 283 -7.08 9.93 -10.04
CA ASN A 283 -7.71 10.96 -10.85
C ASN A 283 -6.78 11.38 -12.01
N VAL A 284 -7.38 11.68 -13.16
CA VAL A 284 -6.65 12.24 -14.29
C VAL A 284 -6.10 13.59 -13.85
N GLY A 285 -4.83 13.69 -13.59
CA GLY A 285 -4.15 14.91 -13.18
C GLY A 285 -4.24 16.04 -14.22
N ASP A 286 -3.22 16.86 -14.30
CA ASP A 286 -3.10 17.87 -15.35
C ASP A 286 -2.71 17.23 -16.71
N LEU A 287 -2.82 17.99 -17.80
CA LEU A 287 -2.52 17.49 -19.15
C LEU A 287 -1.08 16.98 -19.32
N THR A 288 -0.17 17.45 -18.48
CA THR A 288 1.24 17.05 -18.45
C THR A 288 1.51 15.85 -17.57
N ASP A 289 0.54 15.44 -16.74
CA ASP A 289 0.71 14.34 -15.81
C ASP A 289 0.68 12.99 -16.54
N GLU A 290 1.42 12.03 -15.99
CA GLU A 290 1.50 10.68 -16.51
C GLU A 290 0.46 9.81 -15.84
N LEU A 291 -0.21 8.95 -16.62
CA LEU A 291 -1.14 7.99 -16.07
C LEU A 291 -0.40 6.74 -15.57
N GLN A 292 -0.68 6.32 -14.36
CA GLN A 292 -0.17 5.08 -13.77
C GLN A 292 -0.93 3.85 -14.31
N ILE A 293 -0.81 3.61 -15.62
CA ILE A 293 -1.44 2.49 -16.30
C ILE A 293 -0.33 1.66 -16.98
N PRO A 294 -0.36 0.32 -16.87
CA PRO A 294 0.59 -0.53 -17.59
C PRO A 294 0.50 -0.32 -19.11
N GLN A 295 1.64 -0.39 -19.79
CA GLN A 295 1.76 -0.15 -21.22
C GLN A 295 0.77 -0.98 -22.05
N ARG A 296 0.48 -2.21 -21.64
CA ARG A 296 -0.47 -3.12 -22.30
C ARG A 296 -1.92 -2.60 -22.33
N TRP A 297 -2.28 -1.70 -21.39
CA TRP A 297 -3.62 -1.12 -21.30
C TRP A 297 -3.81 0.15 -22.13
N TYR A 298 -2.75 0.81 -22.61
CA TYR A 298 -2.88 2.07 -23.35
C TYR A 298 -3.75 1.95 -24.60
N MET A 299 -3.64 0.83 -25.33
CA MET A 299 -4.48 0.61 -26.52
C MET A 299 -5.97 0.51 -26.18
N ALA A 300 -6.32 -0.14 -25.08
CA ALA A 300 -7.71 -0.20 -24.62
C ALA A 300 -8.20 1.20 -24.19
N VAL A 301 -7.45 1.87 -23.33
CA VAL A 301 -7.81 3.20 -22.81
C VAL A 301 -7.96 4.22 -23.93
N VAL A 302 -7.03 4.28 -24.90
CA VAL A 302 -7.11 5.24 -26.01
C VAL A 302 -8.31 4.95 -26.94
N ASN A 303 -8.68 3.66 -27.17
CA ASN A 303 -9.86 3.35 -27.97
C ASN A 303 -11.17 3.66 -27.21
N MET A 304 -11.23 3.38 -25.92
CA MET A 304 -12.38 3.75 -25.07
C MET A 304 -12.54 5.27 -25.02
N LEU A 305 -11.43 6.01 -24.83
CA LEU A 305 -11.45 7.47 -24.87
C LEU A 305 -11.91 8.00 -26.24
N ALA A 306 -11.37 7.45 -27.33
CA ALA A 306 -11.76 7.86 -28.67
C ALA A 306 -13.25 7.59 -28.94
N HIS A 307 -13.81 6.50 -28.45
CA HIS A 307 -15.24 6.24 -28.52
C HIS A 307 -16.03 7.31 -27.77
N GLN A 308 -15.67 7.62 -26.49
CA GLN A 308 -16.34 8.69 -25.74
C GLN A 308 -16.23 10.04 -26.44
N MET A 309 -15.03 10.43 -26.88
CA MET A 309 -14.82 11.68 -27.61
C MET A 309 -15.64 11.73 -28.90
N SER A 310 -15.85 10.61 -29.58
CA SER A 310 -16.63 10.56 -30.85
C SER A 310 -18.11 10.87 -30.65
N LEU A 311 -18.64 10.68 -29.44
CA LEU A 311 -20.02 11.02 -29.08
C LEU A 311 -20.18 12.53 -28.80
N GLU A 312 -19.10 13.19 -28.37
CA GLU A 312 -19.11 14.60 -27.95
C GLU A 312 -18.61 15.56 -29.08
N LEU A 313 -17.67 15.07 -29.90
CA LEU A 313 -17.08 15.89 -30.96
C LEU A 313 -18.05 16.11 -32.14
N PRO A 314 -18.20 17.34 -32.65
CA PRO A 314 -19.05 17.61 -33.79
C PRO A 314 -18.49 17.00 -35.07
N ALA A 315 -19.38 16.64 -36.00
CA ALA A 315 -19.07 16.16 -37.34
C ALA A 315 -18.25 14.86 -37.41
N VAL A 316 -18.38 13.99 -36.42
CA VAL A 316 -17.87 12.60 -36.48
C VAL A 316 -18.93 11.74 -37.18
N ASP A 317 -18.50 11.00 -38.21
CA ASP A 317 -19.40 10.09 -38.93
C ASP A 317 -19.87 8.95 -38.04
N ILE A 318 -21.16 8.63 -38.10
CA ILE A 318 -21.78 7.57 -37.29
C ILE A 318 -21.16 6.18 -37.56
N ALA A 319 -20.71 5.91 -38.78
CA ALA A 319 -20.00 4.68 -39.11
C ALA A 319 -18.65 4.59 -38.36
N ARG A 320 -17.98 5.75 -38.14
CA ARG A 320 -16.76 5.81 -37.35
C ARG A 320 -17.02 5.60 -35.86
N VAL A 321 -18.11 6.16 -35.31
CA VAL A 321 -18.51 5.93 -33.93
C VAL A 321 -18.70 4.45 -33.64
N THR A 322 -19.48 3.75 -34.49
CA THR A 322 -19.70 2.29 -34.37
C THR A 322 -18.39 1.51 -34.49
N TYR A 323 -17.51 1.92 -35.42
CA TYR A 323 -16.19 1.30 -35.56
C TYR A 323 -15.33 1.48 -34.30
N LEU A 324 -15.33 2.66 -33.69
CA LEU A 324 -14.57 2.95 -32.47
C LEU A 324 -15.10 2.16 -31.27
N GLU A 325 -16.41 1.99 -31.16
CA GLU A 325 -17.04 1.13 -30.15
C GLU A 325 -16.51 -0.31 -30.25
N GLN A 326 -16.58 -0.91 -31.45
CA GLN A 326 -16.06 -2.26 -31.69
C GLN A 326 -14.55 -2.39 -31.38
N GLN A 327 -13.75 -1.35 -31.71
CA GLN A 327 -12.33 -1.35 -31.38
C GLN A 327 -12.11 -1.22 -29.87
N ALA A 328 -12.89 -0.41 -29.17
CA ALA A 328 -12.82 -0.28 -27.72
C ALA A 328 -13.09 -1.62 -27.03
N GLU A 329 -14.17 -2.31 -27.39
CA GLU A 329 -14.51 -3.64 -26.86
C GLU A 329 -13.42 -4.68 -27.16
N LYS A 330 -12.92 -4.71 -28.42
CA LYS A 330 -11.88 -5.63 -28.83
C LYS A 330 -10.60 -5.48 -28.02
N TYR A 331 -10.10 -4.24 -27.87
CA TYR A 331 -8.84 -4.01 -27.16
C TYR A 331 -9.01 -4.14 -25.64
N LEU A 332 -10.18 -3.86 -25.12
CA LEU A 332 -10.53 -4.15 -23.74
C LEU A 332 -10.47 -5.65 -23.46
N ALA A 333 -11.13 -6.46 -24.28
CA ALA A 333 -11.11 -7.92 -24.14
C ALA A 333 -9.68 -8.52 -24.27
N LEU A 334 -8.83 -7.93 -25.10
CA LEU A 334 -7.42 -8.34 -25.22
C LEU A 334 -6.63 -7.99 -23.96
N ALA A 335 -6.84 -6.81 -23.38
CA ALA A 335 -6.18 -6.38 -22.16
C ALA A 335 -6.61 -7.23 -20.96
N GLU A 336 -7.90 -7.52 -20.82
CA GLU A 336 -8.45 -8.41 -19.80
C GLU A 336 -7.94 -9.86 -19.92
N ALA A 337 -7.78 -10.34 -21.15
CA ALA A 337 -7.26 -11.70 -21.39
C ALA A 337 -5.80 -11.84 -20.92
N GLU A 338 -5.00 -10.77 -21.03
CA GLU A 338 -3.62 -10.75 -20.54
C GLU A 338 -3.54 -10.59 -19.02
N GLU A 339 -4.52 -9.94 -18.40
CA GLU A 339 -4.58 -9.67 -16.94
C GLU A 339 -5.02 -10.90 -16.12
N ARG A 340 -5.31 -12.03 -16.76
CA ARG A 340 -5.72 -13.25 -16.05
C ARG A 340 -4.55 -13.84 -15.25
N ASP A 341 -4.87 -14.32 -14.04
CA ASP A 341 -3.94 -15.14 -13.28
C ASP A 341 -3.61 -16.41 -14.07
N LYS A 342 -2.32 -16.59 -14.38
CA LYS A 342 -1.80 -17.75 -15.13
C LYS A 342 -1.38 -18.89 -14.19
N SER A 343 -1.67 -18.77 -12.89
CA SER A 343 -1.36 -19.83 -11.92
C SER A 343 -2.17 -21.10 -12.23
N PRO A 344 -1.53 -22.27 -12.28
CA PRO A 344 -2.24 -23.52 -12.50
C PRO A 344 -3.16 -23.82 -11.30
N ILE A 345 -4.43 -24.07 -11.57
CA ILE A 345 -5.39 -24.49 -10.56
C ILE A 345 -5.30 -26.02 -10.43
N TYR A 346 -4.79 -26.50 -9.30
CA TYR A 346 -4.78 -27.91 -8.97
C TYR A 346 -5.95 -28.24 -8.02
N PHE A 347 -6.87 -29.07 -8.49
CA PHE A 347 -7.87 -29.67 -7.62
C PHE A 347 -7.31 -30.96 -7.05
N ALA A 348 -6.79 -30.93 -5.82
CA ALA A 348 -6.43 -32.14 -5.10
C ALA A 348 -7.57 -32.49 -4.12
N PRO A 349 -8.12 -33.72 -4.15
CA PRO A 349 -9.08 -34.13 -3.15
C PRO A 349 -8.41 -34.12 -1.77
N ASN A 350 -9.07 -33.50 -0.79
CA ASN A 350 -8.59 -33.53 0.60
C ASN A 350 -8.84 -34.92 1.18
N ILE A 351 -7.86 -35.82 1.08
CA ILE A 351 -7.93 -37.18 1.59
C ILE A 351 -7.40 -37.30 3.03
N SER A 352 -7.02 -36.20 3.67
CA SER A 352 -6.46 -36.20 5.04
C SER A 352 -7.40 -36.81 6.09
N VAL A 353 -8.70 -36.82 5.83
CA VAL A 353 -9.73 -37.43 6.70
C VAL A 353 -9.73 -38.96 6.60
N TYR A 354 -9.19 -39.54 5.52
CA TYR A 354 -9.19 -40.97 5.26
C TYR A 354 -7.83 -41.63 5.51
N THR A 355 -6.80 -40.85 5.79
CA THR A 355 -5.46 -41.32 6.13
C THR A 355 -5.23 -41.11 7.62
N LYS A 356 -5.73 -42.02 8.46
CA LYS A 356 -5.30 -42.19 9.86
C LYS A 356 -4.33 -43.33 9.95
#